data_fa05182ac6a24ff813acb48acd2c4196
#
_entry.id   fa05182ac6a24ff813acb48acd2c4196
#
_cell.length_a   1.000
_cell.length_b   1.000
_cell.length_c   1.000
_cell.angle_alpha   90.00
_cell.angle_beta   90.00
_cell.angle_gamma   90.00
#
_symmetry.space_group_name_H-M   'P 1'
#
loop_
_entity.id
_entity.type
_entity.pdbx_description
1 polymer ?
#
loop_
_entity_poly.entity_id
_entity_poly.type
_entity_poly.pdbx_seq_one_letter_code
_entity_poly.pdbx_strand_id
1 'polypeptide(L)'
;DGRRICEEDFETSRSNTGYQASCVRGEVMDVKDFYYDLPQELIAQDPLSDRSSSRLMVLDKNTGEIEHKIFRDIVDYLNPGDCLVINDTKVIPARLIGEKEGTGAAIEVLLLTRKADLKDTWEVLVKPGKKAKIGTRIHFGGDKLIGEVIDIVEEGNRIIRFEYDGIFEEILDELGQMPLPPYITHKLEDKNRYQTVYAKHEGSAAAPTAGLHFTEELLKEIKEKGVDIARVTLHVGLGTFRPVKEENVLDHHMHSEFYRIDEEAAEKINNARKNNGRIIAVGTTSTRTLESVAKE
;
A
#
# COMPACT_ATOMS: atom_id res chain seq x y z
N ASP A 1 0.78 11.39 -16.64
CA ASP A 1 -0.34 10.52 -17.00
C ASP A 1 -0.33 9.30 -16.09
N GLY A 2 -1.34 9.19 -15.27
CA GLY A 2 -1.53 8.05 -14.39
C GLY A 2 -2.39 6.99 -15.08
N ARG A 3 -1.99 5.72 -14.95
CA ARG A 3 -2.77 4.59 -15.45
C ARG A 3 -3.35 3.80 -14.29
N ARG A 4 -4.54 3.23 -14.49
CA ARG A 4 -5.14 2.26 -13.58
C ARG A 4 -4.79 0.86 -14.06
N ILE A 5 -4.46 -0.02 -13.14
CA ILE A 5 -4.32 -1.45 -13.43
C ILE A 5 -5.73 -2.01 -13.57
N CYS A 6 -6.12 -2.43 -14.79
CA CYS A 6 -7.38 -3.08 -15.07
C CYS A 6 -7.19 -4.60 -15.11
N GLU A 7 -8.25 -5.35 -14.80
CA GLU A 7 -8.25 -6.83 -14.79
C GLU A 7 -7.93 -7.45 -16.16
N GLU A 8 -8.18 -6.72 -17.25
CA GLU A 8 -8.00 -7.23 -18.61
C GLU A 8 -6.54 -7.40 -19.05
N ASP A 9 -5.58 -6.77 -18.35
CA ASP A 9 -4.15 -6.83 -18.73
C ASP A 9 -3.45 -8.14 -18.27
N PHE A 10 -4.15 -9.01 -17.55
CA PHE A 10 -3.57 -10.25 -17.01
C PHE A 10 -3.70 -11.47 -17.92
N GLU A 11 -4.58 -11.45 -18.94
CA GLU A 11 -4.83 -12.61 -19.80
C GLU A 11 -3.94 -12.73 -21.05
N THR A 12 -3.16 -11.71 -21.41
CA THR A 12 -2.47 -11.68 -22.71
C THR A 12 -0.97 -12.01 -22.71
N SER A 13 -0.33 -12.30 -21.56
CA SER A 13 1.09 -12.68 -21.55
C SER A 13 1.32 -14.21 -21.45
N ARG A 14 0.81 -14.97 -22.39
CA ARG A 14 1.21 -16.35 -22.63
C ARG A 14 1.85 -16.49 -24.01
N SER A 15 3.12 -16.15 -24.16
CA SER A 15 3.96 -16.74 -25.21
C SER A 15 5.46 -16.50 -24.97
N ASN A 16 6.16 -17.62 -24.76
CA ASN A 16 7.55 -17.90 -25.14
C ASN A 16 8.67 -17.01 -24.66
N THR A 17 9.20 -17.32 -23.48
CA THR A 17 10.65 -17.42 -23.29
C THR A 17 10.94 -18.55 -22.30
N GLY A 18 11.91 -19.39 -22.61
CA GLY A 18 12.18 -20.73 -22.06
C GLY A 18 12.60 -20.80 -20.59
N TYR A 19 11.78 -20.29 -19.69
CA TYR A 19 11.64 -20.82 -18.36
C TYR A 19 10.48 -21.80 -18.40
N GLN A 20 10.79 -23.09 -18.54
CA GLN A 20 9.88 -24.13 -18.12
C GLN A 20 9.70 -23.99 -16.60
N ALA A 21 8.82 -23.07 -16.18
CA ALA A 21 8.02 -23.35 -15.01
C ALA A 21 7.34 -24.66 -15.35
N SER A 22 7.77 -25.76 -14.74
CA SER A 22 7.06 -27.03 -14.81
C SER A 22 5.65 -26.73 -14.35
N CYS A 23 4.76 -26.55 -15.30
CA CYS A 23 3.32 -26.50 -15.06
C CYS A 23 2.98 -27.90 -14.56
N VAL A 24 3.09 -28.11 -13.25
CA VAL A 24 2.59 -29.28 -12.57
C VAL A 24 1.08 -29.25 -12.80
N ARG A 25 0.63 -30.14 -13.65
CA ARG A 25 -0.77 -30.28 -14.00
C ARG A 25 -1.59 -30.42 -12.73
N GLY A 26 -2.44 -29.43 -12.46
CA GLY A 26 -3.63 -29.65 -11.65
C GLY A 26 -3.45 -29.62 -10.13
N GLU A 27 -2.35 -29.13 -9.58
CA GLU A 27 -2.31 -28.83 -8.14
C GLU A 27 -3.04 -27.51 -7.88
N VAL A 28 -4.20 -27.62 -7.25
CA VAL A 28 -4.93 -26.49 -6.68
C VAL A 28 -4.02 -25.90 -5.58
N MET A 29 -3.61 -24.64 -5.73
CA MET A 29 -2.81 -23.95 -4.73
C MET A 29 -3.78 -23.39 -3.66
N ASP A 30 -3.92 -24.14 -2.56
CA ASP A 30 -4.83 -23.76 -1.48
C ASP A 30 -4.20 -22.65 -0.62
N VAL A 31 -5.01 -21.69 -0.20
CA VAL A 31 -4.58 -20.63 0.74
C VAL A 31 -4.00 -21.24 2.03
N LYS A 32 -4.47 -22.43 2.43
CA LYS A 32 -3.95 -23.16 3.61
C LYS A 32 -2.50 -23.61 3.46
N ASP A 33 -1.98 -23.76 2.23
CA ASP A 33 -0.58 -24.12 1.99
C ASP A 33 0.39 -23.02 2.46
N PHE A 34 -0.12 -21.80 2.63
CA PHE A 34 0.62 -20.63 3.14
C PHE A 34 0.39 -20.40 4.64
N TYR A 35 -0.41 -21.26 5.30
CA TYR A 35 -0.68 -21.11 6.72
C TYR A 35 0.52 -21.55 7.56
N TYR A 36 0.84 -20.75 8.56
CA TYR A 36 1.74 -21.11 9.64
C TYR A 36 1.24 -20.50 10.94
N ASP A 37 1.58 -21.12 12.06
CA ASP A 37 1.25 -20.59 13.38
C ASP A 37 2.15 -19.39 13.69
N LEU A 38 1.56 -18.20 13.78
CA LEU A 38 2.23 -16.96 14.15
C LEU A 38 1.74 -16.51 15.53
N PRO A 39 2.53 -16.73 16.59
CA PRO A 39 2.20 -16.23 17.92
C PRO A 39 2.06 -14.70 17.95
N GLN A 40 1.02 -14.20 18.63
CA GLN A 40 0.71 -12.76 18.67
C GLN A 40 1.87 -11.91 19.24
N GLU A 41 2.62 -12.45 20.19
CA GLU A 41 3.79 -11.82 20.81
C GLU A 41 4.96 -11.59 19.83
N LEU A 42 4.96 -12.27 18.69
CA LEU A 42 5.96 -12.05 17.64
C LEU A 42 5.58 -10.92 16.67
N ILE A 43 4.38 -10.38 16.77
CA ILE A 43 3.93 -9.24 15.97
C ILE A 43 4.28 -7.97 16.73
N ALA A 44 5.32 -7.27 16.26
CA ALA A 44 5.73 -5.99 16.84
C ALA A 44 4.59 -4.98 16.73
N GLN A 45 4.24 -4.33 17.84
CA GLN A 45 3.16 -3.35 17.90
C GLN A 45 3.67 -1.92 17.77
N ASP A 46 4.91 -1.66 18.16
CA ASP A 46 5.53 -0.35 18.14
C ASP A 46 6.76 -0.35 17.23
N PRO A 47 7.00 0.72 16.47
CA PRO A 47 8.19 0.83 15.63
C PRO A 47 9.43 1.11 16.50
N LEU A 48 10.59 0.62 16.05
CA LEU A 48 11.87 0.99 16.65
C LEU A 48 12.11 2.51 16.48
N SER A 49 12.85 3.14 17.41
CA SER A 49 13.20 4.56 17.31
C SER A 49 14.01 4.87 16.06
N ASP A 50 15.02 4.04 15.76
CA ASP A 50 15.78 4.10 14.52
C ASP A 50 15.17 3.14 13.47
N ARG A 51 14.72 3.70 12.34
CA ARG A 51 14.11 2.95 11.22
C ARG A 51 15.04 1.89 10.66
N SER A 52 16.32 2.20 10.53
CA SER A 52 17.33 1.35 9.89
C SER A 52 17.88 0.25 10.79
N SER A 53 17.51 0.24 12.07
CA SER A 53 17.98 -0.75 13.05
C SER A 53 17.12 -2.03 13.10
N SER A 54 16.09 -2.17 12.29
CA SER A 54 15.30 -3.39 12.18
C SER A 54 16.15 -4.55 11.69
N ARG A 55 15.80 -5.77 12.09
CA ARG A 55 16.44 -6.98 11.57
C ARG A 55 16.16 -7.16 10.07
N LEU A 56 17.17 -7.58 9.33
CA LEU A 56 17.08 -7.95 7.93
C LEU A 56 17.38 -9.44 7.79
N MET A 57 16.47 -10.17 7.15
CA MET A 57 16.72 -11.53 6.69
C MET A 57 17.10 -11.46 5.21
N VAL A 58 18.26 -11.99 4.87
CA VAL A 58 18.71 -12.15 3.49
C VAL A 58 18.55 -13.61 3.11
N LEU A 59 17.77 -13.87 2.07
CA LEU A 59 17.46 -15.21 1.57
C LEU A 59 17.98 -15.35 0.14
N ASP A 60 18.92 -16.28 -0.08
CA ASP A 60 19.29 -16.67 -1.43
C ASP A 60 18.24 -17.62 -2.02
N LYS A 61 17.61 -17.20 -3.10
CA LYS A 61 16.51 -17.98 -3.74
C LYS A 61 16.97 -19.28 -4.39
N ASN A 62 18.28 -19.42 -4.70
CA ASN A 62 18.80 -20.59 -5.40
C ASN A 62 19.28 -21.65 -4.42
N THR A 63 19.93 -21.23 -3.33
CA THR A 63 20.50 -22.14 -2.33
C THR A 63 19.59 -22.35 -1.13
N GLY A 64 18.67 -21.40 -0.86
CA GLY A 64 17.86 -21.36 0.36
C GLY A 64 18.64 -20.91 1.59
N GLU A 65 19.89 -20.46 1.43
CA GLU A 65 20.68 -19.95 2.54
C GLU A 65 20.09 -18.67 3.11
N ILE A 66 20.13 -18.56 4.44
CA ILE A 66 19.57 -17.42 5.19
C ILE A 66 20.69 -16.76 5.98
N GLU A 67 20.84 -15.44 5.80
CA GLU A 67 21.67 -14.60 6.65
C GLU A 67 20.79 -13.65 7.49
N HIS A 68 21.23 -13.36 8.71
CA HIS A 68 20.58 -12.38 9.59
C HIS A 68 21.48 -11.16 9.75
N LYS A 69 20.93 -10.01 9.37
CA LYS A 69 21.59 -8.70 9.34
C LYS A 69 20.72 -7.63 10.01
N ILE A 70 21.19 -6.40 9.99
CA ILE A 70 20.42 -5.19 10.33
C ILE A 70 20.07 -4.48 9.02
N PHE A 71 18.93 -3.79 8.96
CA PHE A 71 18.46 -3.22 7.70
C PHE A 71 19.45 -2.23 7.06
N ARG A 72 20.20 -1.49 7.85
CA ARG A 72 21.25 -0.59 7.33
C ARG A 72 22.32 -1.31 6.50
N ASP A 73 22.55 -2.60 6.73
CA ASP A 73 23.51 -3.42 5.99
C ASP A 73 23.04 -3.71 4.56
N ILE A 74 21.83 -3.27 4.17
CA ILE A 74 21.30 -3.39 2.79
C ILE A 74 22.28 -2.79 1.77
N VAL A 75 23.05 -1.78 2.16
CA VAL A 75 24.04 -1.13 1.30
C VAL A 75 25.07 -2.14 0.80
N ASP A 76 25.45 -3.13 1.59
CA ASP A 76 26.46 -4.14 1.23
C ASP A 76 25.98 -5.06 0.10
N TYR A 77 24.66 -5.18 -0.08
CA TYR A 77 24.03 -6.01 -1.12
C TYR A 77 23.77 -5.24 -2.42
N LEU A 78 24.04 -3.95 -2.47
CA LEU A 78 23.85 -3.09 -3.63
C LEU A 78 25.18 -2.85 -4.35
N ASN A 79 25.15 -2.79 -5.69
CA ASN A 79 26.32 -2.51 -6.51
C ASN A 79 26.18 -1.22 -7.30
N PRO A 80 27.28 -0.52 -7.61
CA PRO A 80 27.23 0.60 -8.56
C PRO A 80 26.59 0.18 -9.87
N GLY A 81 25.67 1.01 -10.39
CA GLY A 81 24.88 0.70 -11.58
C GLY A 81 23.57 -0.03 -11.35
N ASP A 82 23.27 -0.49 -10.12
CA ASP A 82 21.95 -0.97 -9.74
C ASP A 82 20.92 0.18 -9.71
N CYS A 83 19.65 -0.15 -9.85
CA CYS A 83 18.53 0.78 -9.68
C CYS A 83 17.59 0.27 -8.58
N LEU A 84 17.46 1.06 -7.51
CA LEU A 84 16.52 0.82 -6.41
C LEU A 84 15.18 1.49 -6.73
N VAL A 85 14.11 0.71 -6.84
CA VAL A 85 12.77 1.22 -7.17
C VAL A 85 11.94 1.30 -5.90
N ILE A 86 11.51 2.52 -5.54
CA ILE A 86 10.75 2.82 -4.32
C ILE A 86 9.39 3.42 -4.66
N ASN A 87 8.38 3.13 -3.84
CA ASN A 87 7.05 3.70 -3.98
C ASN A 87 6.91 4.95 -3.09
N ASP A 88 6.76 6.13 -3.70
CA ASP A 88 6.69 7.43 -3.02
C ASP A 88 5.28 7.88 -2.66
N THR A 89 4.33 6.95 -2.66
CA THR A 89 2.97 7.24 -2.20
C THR A 89 2.95 7.73 -0.75
N LYS A 90 2.04 8.66 -0.46
CA LYS A 90 1.81 9.20 0.89
C LYS A 90 0.46 8.74 1.39
N VAL A 91 0.44 8.20 2.61
CA VAL A 91 -0.79 7.78 3.28
C VAL A 91 -1.54 9.01 3.76
N ILE A 92 -2.83 9.06 3.48
CA ILE A 92 -3.71 10.09 4.04
C ILE A 92 -4.28 9.61 5.38
N PRO A 93 -4.59 10.51 6.33
CA PRO A 93 -5.24 10.13 7.59
C PRO A 93 -6.71 9.78 7.35
N ALA A 94 -6.92 8.71 6.60
CA ALA A 94 -8.18 8.32 5.99
C ALA A 94 -9.19 7.73 6.98
N ARG A 95 -8.80 7.46 8.24
CA ARG A 95 -9.67 6.87 9.26
C ARG A 95 -10.32 7.95 10.10
N LEU A 96 -11.62 8.12 9.97
CA LEU A 96 -12.44 9.08 10.67
C LEU A 96 -13.32 8.39 11.71
N ILE A 97 -13.39 8.94 12.92
CA ILE A 97 -14.29 8.49 13.97
C ILE A 97 -15.35 9.58 14.17
N GLY A 98 -16.60 9.25 13.95
CA GLY A 98 -17.72 10.17 14.06
C GLY A 98 -18.89 9.58 14.82
N GLU A 99 -19.91 10.40 14.98
CA GLU A 99 -21.14 10.06 15.68
C GLU A 99 -22.36 10.16 14.74
N LYS A 100 -23.19 9.13 14.78
CA LYS A 100 -24.44 9.13 14.01
C LYS A 100 -25.40 10.19 14.54
N GLU A 101 -25.91 11.03 13.66
CA GLU A 101 -26.95 12.03 13.97
C GLU A 101 -28.16 11.40 14.67
N GLY A 102 -28.68 12.10 15.66
CA GLY A 102 -29.85 11.70 16.44
C GLY A 102 -29.65 10.60 17.48
N THR A 103 -28.60 9.76 17.35
CA THR A 103 -28.36 8.65 18.30
C THR A 103 -27.01 8.71 19.01
N GLY A 104 -26.06 9.54 18.56
CA GLY A 104 -24.70 9.60 19.11
C GLY A 104 -23.90 8.29 18.97
N ALA A 105 -24.40 7.34 18.19
CA ALA A 105 -23.71 6.06 18.04
C ALA A 105 -22.40 6.22 17.27
N ALA A 106 -21.30 5.75 17.85
CA ALA A 106 -20.00 5.80 17.19
C ALA A 106 -20.01 5.04 15.86
N ILE A 107 -19.44 5.67 14.84
CA ILE A 107 -19.24 5.14 13.49
C ILE A 107 -17.81 5.45 13.06
N GLU A 108 -17.09 4.41 12.66
CA GLU A 108 -15.81 4.53 12.00
C GLU A 108 -16.03 4.57 10.49
N VAL A 109 -15.40 5.54 9.83
CA VAL A 109 -15.39 5.69 8.37
C VAL A 109 -13.94 5.66 7.91
N LEU A 110 -13.63 4.78 6.95
CA LEU A 110 -12.33 4.73 6.31
C LEU A 110 -12.49 5.13 4.85
N LEU A 111 -11.86 6.24 4.48
CA LEU A 111 -11.87 6.77 3.12
C LEU A 111 -11.07 5.85 2.19
N LEU A 112 -11.62 5.56 1.01
CA LEU A 112 -11.06 4.66 0.03
C LEU A 112 -10.64 5.37 -1.25
N THR A 113 -11.66 5.77 -2.01
CA THR A 113 -11.48 6.35 -3.33
C THR A 113 -12.36 7.58 -3.47
N ARG A 114 -11.76 8.71 -3.82
CA ARG A 114 -12.51 9.92 -4.17
C ARG A 114 -13.20 9.71 -5.52
N LYS A 115 -14.47 10.02 -5.60
CA LYS A 115 -15.23 9.93 -6.86
C LYS A 115 -15.00 11.20 -7.67
N ALA A 116 -14.33 11.05 -8.82
CA ALA A 116 -13.93 12.20 -9.66
C ALA A 116 -15.12 12.95 -10.25
N ASP A 117 -16.21 12.27 -10.51
CA ASP A 117 -17.43 12.73 -11.14
C ASP A 117 -18.46 13.31 -10.13
N LEU A 118 -18.23 13.17 -8.83
CA LEU A 118 -19.11 13.65 -7.77
C LEU A 118 -18.33 14.54 -6.81
N LYS A 119 -18.79 15.78 -6.68
CA LYS A 119 -18.17 16.74 -5.78
C LYS A 119 -18.19 16.23 -4.34
N ASP A 120 -17.04 16.35 -3.63
CA ASP A 120 -16.86 16.04 -2.21
C ASP A 120 -17.38 14.66 -1.80
N THR A 121 -17.26 13.68 -2.71
CA THR A 121 -17.84 12.36 -2.54
C THR A 121 -16.74 11.29 -2.55
N TRP A 122 -16.85 10.35 -1.61
CA TRP A 122 -15.91 9.27 -1.43
C TRP A 122 -16.62 7.92 -1.32
N GLU A 123 -16.00 6.92 -1.89
CA GLU A 123 -16.27 5.54 -1.51
C GLU A 123 -15.54 5.24 -0.21
N VAL A 124 -16.21 4.58 0.74
CA VAL A 124 -15.70 4.38 2.09
C VAL A 124 -16.09 3.03 2.65
N LEU A 125 -15.26 2.48 3.56
CA LEU A 125 -15.70 1.45 4.49
C LEU A 125 -16.30 2.09 5.73
N VAL A 126 -17.36 1.46 6.27
CA VAL A 126 -18.03 1.93 7.49
C VAL A 126 -18.18 0.80 8.49
N LYS A 127 -17.81 1.07 9.74
CA LYS A 127 -17.96 0.12 10.86
C LYS A 127 -18.66 0.80 12.05
N PRO A 128 -19.76 0.21 12.57
CA PRO A 128 -20.49 -0.96 12.05
C PRO A 128 -21.41 -0.61 10.87
N GLY A 129 -21.29 -1.35 9.76
CA GLY A 129 -22.05 -1.06 8.53
C GLY A 129 -23.57 -1.08 8.69
N LYS A 130 -24.11 -1.87 9.63
CA LYS A 130 -25.56 -1.95 9.92
C LYS A 130 -26.16 -0.62 10.41
N LYS A 131 -25.33 0.29 10.96
CA LYS A 131 -25.78 1.60 11.47
C LYS A 131 -25.74 2.69 10.41
N ALA A 132 -25.04 2.47 9.29
CA ALA A 132 -24.87 3.45 8.20
C ALA A 132 -25.68 3.02 6.97
N LYS A 133 -26.98 3.31 6.99
CA LYS A 133 -27.91 3.13 5.88
C LYS A 133 -27.93 4.40 5.01
N ILE A 134 -28.43 4.32 3.79
CA ILE A 134 -28.65 5.50 2.93
C ILE A 134 -29.46 6.55 3.70
N GLY A 135 -29.03 7.82 3.59
CA GLY A 135 -29.57 8.95 4.33
C GLY A 135 -29.03 9.12 5.77
N THR A 136 -28.12 8.21 6.22
CA THR A 136 -27.48 8.39 7.53
C THR A 136 -26.49 9.55 7.47
N ARG A 137 -26.61 10.50 8.40
CA ARG A 137 -25.66 11.59 8.62
C ARG A 137 -24.73 11.23 9.78
N ILE A 138 -23.45 11.53 9.61
CA ILE A 138 -22.37 11.24 10.56
C ILE A 138 -21.58 12.52 10.78
N HIS A 139 -21.42 12.92 12.03
CA HIS A 139 -20.71 14.13 12.45
C HIS A 139 -19.31 13.77 12.94
N PHE A 140 -18.30 14.49 12.46
CA PHE A 140 -16.90 14.32 12.84
C PHE A 140 -16.35 15.63 13.40
N GLY A 141 -15.65 15.54 14.55
CA GLY A 141 -15.05 16.70 15.23
C GLY A 141 -16.05 17.79 15.60
N GLY A 142 -17.20 17.39 16.14
CA GLY A 142 -18.38 18.25 16.20
C GLY A 142 -19.00 18.37 14.82
N ASP A 143 -19.20 19.57 14.31
CA ASP A 143 -19.78 19.81 12.99
C ASP A 143 -18.74 20.28 11.94
N LYS A 144 -17.44 20.08 12.20
CA LYS A 144 -16.38 20.46 11.26
C LYS A 144 -16.46 19.70 9.94
N LEU A 145 -16.90 18.45 10.00
CA LEU A 145 -17.11 17.59 8.85
C LEU A 145 -18.37 16.77 9.06
N ILE A 146 -19.28 16.78 8.10
CA ILE A 146 -20.50 15.98 8.13
C ILE A 146 -20.52 15.10 6.89
N GLY A 147 -20.75 13.81 7.07
CA GLY A 147 -20.87 12.84 5.98
C GLY A 147 -22.27 12.30 5.86
N GLU A 148 -22.86 12.34 4.68
CA GLU A 148 -24.14 11.71 4.36
C GLU A 148 -23.93 10.47 3.50
N VAL A 149 -24.44 9.33 3.94
CA VAL A 149 -24.45 8.10 3.13
C VAL A 149 -25.47 8.25 2.02
N ILE A 150 -25.01 8.37 0.77
CA ILE A 150 -25.87 8.56 -0.40
C ILE A 150 -26.13 7.26 -1.17
N ASP A 151 -25.23 6.25 -1.02
CA ASP A 151 -25.41 4.95 -1.68
C ASP A 151 -24.67 3.84 -0.94
N ILE A 152 -24.99 2.58 -1.30
CA ILE A 152 -24.34 1.37 -0.84
C ILE A 152 -23.98 0.56 -2.08
N VAL A 153 -22.68 0.37 -2.31
CA VAL A 153 -22.14 -0.31 -3.50
C VAL A 153 -21.67 -1.72 -3.17
N GLU A 154 -21.08 -2.36 -4.15
CA GLU A 154 -20.55 -3.73 -4.03
C GLU A 154 -19.70 -3.92 -2.77
N GLU A 155 -19.63 -5.15 -2.28
CA GLU A 155 -18.92 -5.53 -1.06
C GLU A 155 -19.38 -4.79 0.22
N GLY A 156 -20.47 -4.05 0.14
CA GLY A 156 -21.03 -3.29 1.26
C GLY A 156 -20.31 -1.99 1.57
N ASN A 157 -19.50 -1.45 0.66
CA ASN A 157 -18.94 -0.11 0.75
C ASN A 157 -20.07 0.92 0.69
N ARG A 158 -19.82 2.11 1.24
CA ARG A 158 -20.75 3.26 1.18
C ARG A 158 -20.17 4.31 0.29
N ILE A 159 -21.06 5.05 -0.35
CA ILE A 159 -20.73 6.33 -0.97
C ILE A 159 -21.18 7.42 0.01
N ILE A 160 -20.23 8.22 0.47
CA ILE A 160 -20.48 9.32 1.40
C ILE A 160 -20.15 10.63 0.69
N ARG A 161 -21.11 11.57 0.73
CA ARG A 161 -20.89 12.95 0.37
C ARG A 161 -20.58 13.74 1.63
N PHE A 162 -19.49 14.50 1.61
CA PHE A 162 -19.06 15.32 2.73
C PHE A 162 -19.48 16.78 2.57
N GLU A 163 -19.87 17.38 3.69
CA GLU A 163 -20.18 18.79 3.86
C GLU A 163 -19.18 19.37 4.86
N TYR A 164 -18.51 20.46 4.52
CA TYR A 164 -17.49 21.11 5.34
C TYR A 164 -17.22 22.53 4.83
N ASP A 165 -16.62 23.36 5.69
CA ASP A 165 -16.09 24.68 5.33
C ASP A 165 -14.56 24.63 5.32
N GLY A 166 -13.93 25.19 4.27
CA GLY A 166 -12.47 25.25 4.13
C GLY A 166 -11.87 24.19 3.21
N ILE A 167 -10.70 23.66 3.58
CA ILE A 167 -9.93 22.70 2.80
C ILE A 167 -10.09 21.31 3.41
N PHE A 168 -10.58 20.36 2.61
CA PHE A 168 -10.86 19.00 3.07
C PHE A 168 -9.63 18.28 3.64
N GLU A 169 -8.49 18.48 3.01
CA GLU A 169 -7.21 17.88 3.40
C GLU A 169 -6.75 18.39 4.79
N GLU A 170 -6.96 19.67 5.10
CA GLU A 170 -6.65 20.24 6.43
C GLU A 170 -7.56 19.65 7.51
N ILE A 171 -8.84 19.47 7.19
CA ILE A 171 -9.80 18.84 8.10
C ILE A 171 -9.45 17.38 8.35
N LEU A 172 -9.00 16.66 7.31
CA LEU A 172 -8.51 15.29 7.46
C LEU A 172 -7.26 15.21 8.34
N ASP A 173 -6.34 16.15 8.19
CA ASP A 173 -5.14 16.21 9.04
C ASP A 173 -5.48 16.45 10.51
N GLU A 174 -6.53 17.22 10.79
CA GLU A 174 -7.01 17.47 12.14
C GLU A 174 -7.75 16.28 12.74
N LEU A 175 -8.75 15.76 12.02
CA LEU A 175 -9.70 14.78 12.54
C LEU A 175 -9.32 13.33 12.26
N GLY A 176 -8.55 13.10 11.20
CA GLY A 176 -8.21 11.78 10.71
C GLY A 176 -7.10 11.09 11.49
N GLN A 177 -7.18 9.79 11.48
CA GLN A 177 -6.16 8.89 12.02
C GLN A 177 -5.50 8.10 10.89
N MET A 178 -4.23 7.75 11.07
CA MET A 178 -3.53 6.87 10.13
C MET A 178 -4.17 5.49 10.14
N PRO A 179 -4.55 4.95 8.97
CA PRO A 179 -5.12 3.61 8.87
C PRO A 179 -4.01 2.57 9.01
N LEU A 180 -3.81 2.07 10.22
CA LEU A 180 -2.83 1.02 10.49
C LEU A 180 -3.37 -0.36 10.07
N PRO A 181 -2.49 -1.32 9.73
CA PRO A 181 -2.89 -2.71 9.52
C PRO A 181 -3.65 -3.27 10.72
N PRO A 182 -4.64 -4.17 10.52
CA PRO A 182 -5.54 -4.62 11.59
C PRO A 182 -4.85 -5.39 12.72
N TYR A 183 -3.66 -5.92 12.50
CA TYR A 183 -2.86 -6.60 13.51
C TYR A 183 -2.07 -5.65 14.42
N ILE A 184 -2.02 -4.35 14.10
CA ILE A 184 -1.48 -3.30 14.97
C ILE A 184 -2.63 -2.74 15.79
N THR A 185 -2.59 -2.98 17.10
CA THR A 185 -3.62 -2.57 18.05
C THR A 185 -3.20 -1.37 18.91
N HIS A 186 -1.90 -1.10 18.99
CA HIS A 186 -1.38 0.07 19.70
C HIS A 186 -1.65 1.34 18.90
N LYS A 187 -1.95 2.41 19.66
CA LYS A 187 -2.13 3.74 19.05
C LYS A 187 -0.76 4.29 18.64
N LEU A 188 -0.67 4.73 17.40
CA LEU A 188 0.54 5.38 16.91
C LEU A 188 0.69 6.77 17.54
N GLU A 189 1.79 7.02 18.25
CA GLU A 189 2.07 8.30 18.89
C GLU A 189 2.46 9.38 17.86
N ASP A 190 3.34 9.03 16.93
CA ASP A 190 3.77 9.89 15.83
C ASP A 190 3.23 9.39 14.50
N LYS A 191 2.28 10.14 13.91
CA LYS A 191 1.66 9.84 12.62
C LYS A 191 2.71 9.63 11.49
N ASN A 192 3.85 10.34 11.55
CA ASN A 192 4.90 10.26 10.54
C ASN A 192 5.68 8.94 10.57
N ARG A 193 5.55 8.16 11.65
CA ARG A 193 6.19 6.83 11.69
C ARG A 193 5.57 5.85 10.70
N TYR A 194 4.31 6.02 10.31
CA TYR A 194 3.65 5.22 9.27
C TYR A 194 3.70 5.90 7.90
N GLN A 195 4.80 6.64 7.63
CA GLN A 195 5.14 7.21 6.34
C GLN A 195 6.59 6.88 6.01
N THR A 196 6.90 6.67 4.72
CA THR A 196 8.30 6.62 4.27
C THR A 196 8.90 8.03 4.32
N VAL A 197 10.20 8.14 4.50
CA VAL A 197 10.91 9.45 4.50
C VAL A 197 10.87 10.14 3.13
N TYR A 198 10.49 9.41 2.10
CA TYR A 198 10.38 9.90 0.72
C TYR A 198 8.93 9.98 0.22
N ALA A 199 7.95 9.85 1.10
CA ALA A 199 6.53 9.96 0.75
C ALA A 199 6.21 11.34 0.16
N LYS A 200 5.56 11.38 -1.01
CA LYS A 200 5.32 12.61 -1.78
C LYS A 200 3.89 12.77 -2.27
N HIS A 201 3.34 11.76 -2.90
CA HIS A 201 2.04 11.83 -3.58
C HIS A 201 0.94 11.24 -2.69
N GLU A 202 0.02 12.08 -2.21
CA GLU A 202 -1.12 11.69 -1.37
C GLU A 202 -2.13 10.84 -2.13
N GLY A 203 -2.80 9.91 -1.44
CA GLY A 203 -3.88 9.11 -2.01
C GLY A 203 -3.90 7.65 -1.57
N SER A 204 -2.95 7.21 -0.75
CA SER A 204 -2.87 5.82 -0.30
C SER A 204 -3.59 5.58 1.02
N ALA A 205 -4.25 4.43 1.13
CA ALA A 205 -4.83 3.95 2.38
C ALA A 205 -3.81 3.17 3.25
N ALA A 206 -2.67 2.75 2.69
CA ALA A 206 -1.62 2.05 3.44
C ALA A 206 -0.22 2.47 2.99
N ALA A 207 0.74 2.44 3.92
CA ALA A 207 2.14 2.72 3.62
C ALA A 207 2.79 1.53 2.88
N PRO A 208 3.74 1.80 1.96
CA PRO A 208 4.63 0.76 1.42
C PRO A 208 5.63 0.34 2.51
N THR A 209 5.20 -0.60 3.35
CA THR A 209 5.84 -0.91 4.65
C THR A 209 7.31 -1.30 4.56
N ALA A 210 7.74 -1.97 3.48
CA ALA A 210 9.15 -2.27 3.24
C ALA A 210 10.02 -0.98 3.15
N GLY A 211 9.42 0.13 2.73
CA GLY A 211 10.08 1.43 2.63
C GLY A 211 10.25 2.15 3.96
N LEU A 212 9.53 1.74 5.01
CA LEU A 212 9.58 2.40 6.33
C LEU A 212 10.93 2.27 7.03
N HIS A 213 11.75 1.34 6.62
CA HIS A 213 13.09 1.08 7.20
C HIS A 213 14.18 2.00 6.67
N PHE A 214 13.95 2.69 5.55
CA PHE A 214 14.91 3.65 5.00
C PHE A 214 14.91 4.96 5.81
N THR A 215 16.10 5.55 5.94
CA THR A 215 16.31 6.92 6.38
C THR A 215 16.85 7.75 5.23
N GLU A 216 16.82 9.08 5.34
CA GLU A 216 17.39 9.97 4.31
C GLU A 216 18.90 9.77 4.15
N GLU A 217 19.59 9.52 5.28
CA GLU A 217 21.02 9.24 5.32
C GLU A 217 21.36 7.96 4.57
N LEU A 218 20.60 6.87 4.82
CA LEU A 218 20.79 5.59 4.14
C LEU A 218 20.54 5.71 2.63
N LEU A 219 19.50 6.44 2.22
CA LEU A 219 19.25 6.70 0.80
C LEU A 219 20.35 7.55 0.15
N LYS A 220 20.93 8.48 0.89
CA LYS A 220 22.07 9.26 0.42
C LYS A 220 23.31 8.38 0.24
N GLU A 221 23.63 7.53 1.20
CA GLU A 221 24.73 6.56 1.13
C GLU A 221 24.59 5.62 -0.06
N ILE A 222 23.37 5.11 -0.31
CA ILE A 222 23.04 4.26 -1.47
C ILE A 222 23.35 5.01 -2.78
N LYS A 223 22.95 6.28 -2.90
CA LYS A 223 23.25 7.11 -4.08
C LYS A 223 24.76 7.35 -4.25
N GLU A 224 25.46 7.66 -3.15
CA GLU A 224 26.92 7.87 -3.15
C GLU A 224 27.70 6.62 -3.57
N LYS A 225 27.15 5.43 -3.32
CA LYS A 225 27.66 4.16 -3.82
C LYS A 225 27.49 3.99 -5.34
N GLY A 226 26.75 4.86 -6.03
CA GLY A 226 26.49 4.78 -7.46
C GLY A 226 25.26 3.95 -7.83
N VAL A 227 24.30 3.82 -6.90
CA VAL A 227 23.00 3.17 -7.13
C VAL A 227 21.96 4.23 -7.47
N ASP A 228 21.27 4.06 -8.59
CA ASP A 228 20.16 4.93 -8.95
C ASP A 228 18.94 4.65 -8.09
N ILE A 229 18.18 5.71 -7.76
CA ILE A 229 16.89 5.58 -7.09
C ILE A 229 15.78 6.08 -8.03
N ALA A 230 14.95 5.15 -8.48
CA ALA A 230 13.76 5.43 -9.27
C ALA A 230 12.53 5.46 -8.35
N ARG A 231 11.68 6.49 -8.52
CA ARG A 231 10.45 6.65 -7.75
C ARG A 231 9.25 6.31 -8.60
N VAL A 232 8.44 5.40 -8.12
CA VAL A 232 7.14 5.08 -8.69
C VAL A 232 6.06 5.46 -7.68
N THR A 233 4.86 5.74 -8.14
CA THR A 233 3.72 5.97 -7.26
C THR A 233 2.70 4.86 -7.49
N LEU A 234 2.32 4.14 -6.45
CA LEU A 234 1.16 3.26 -6.46
C LEU A 234 0.36 3.54 -5.19
N HIS A 235 -0.88 3.96 -5.34
CA HIS A 235 -1.78 4.18 -4.22
C HIS A 235 -2.41 2.87 -3.79
N VAL A 236 -1.99 2.39 -2.61
CA VAL A 236 -2.50 1.14 -2.04
C VAL A 236 -3.94 1.32 -1.64
N GLY A 237 -4.81 0.52 -2.22
CA GLY A 237 -6.22 0.48 -1.90
C GLY A 237 -6.53 -0.43 -0.71
N LEU A 238 -7.81 -0.53 -0.40
CA LEU A 238 -8.30 -1.33 0.75
C LEU A 238 -8.16 -2.83 0.62
N GLY A 239 -7.98 -3.36 -0.57
CA GLY A 239 -7.80 -4.79 -0.78
C GLY A 239 -6.74 -5.37 0.16
N THR A 240 -5.71 -4.57 0.47
CA THR A 240 -4.63 -4.93 1.39
C THR A 240 -5.09 -5.23 2.82
N PHE A 241 -6.21 -4.64 3.27
CA PHE A 241 -6.75 -4.84 4.61
C PHE A 241 -7.84 -5.92 4.69
N ARG A 242 -8.24 -6.48 3.55
CA ARG A 242 -9.26 -7.53 3.51
C ARG A 242 -8.60 -8.91 3.53
N PRO A 243 -9.10 -9.83 4.35
CA PRO A 243 -8.65 -11.21 4.29
C PRO A 243 -9.08 -11.84 2.96
N VAL A 244 -8.19 -12.65 2.38
CA VAL A 244 -8.50 -13.51 1.24
C VAL A 244 -9.60 -14.49 1.66
N LYS A 245 -10.67 -14.60 0.87
CA LYS A 245 -11.83 -15.44 1.17
C LYS A 245 -11.88 -16.71 0.33
N GLU A 246 -11.23 -16.69 -0.80
CA GLU A 246 -11.12 -17.79 -1.75
C GLU A 246 -10.28 -18.91 -1.14
N GLU A 247 -10.66 -20.16 -1.39
CA GLU A 247 -9.86 -21.32 -0.98
C GLU A 247 -8.67 -21.54 -1.92
N ASN A 248 -8.89 -21.39 -3.22
CA ASN A 248 -7.85 -21.48 -4.23
C ASN A 248 -7.24 -20.08 -4.50
N VAL A 249 -5.92 -19.97 -4.36
CA VAL A 249 -5.18 -18.71 -4.58
C VAL A 249 -5.41 -18.13 -5.97
N LEU A 250 -5.59 -18.98 -6.98
CA LEU A 250 -5.78 -18.56 -8.38
C LEU A 250 -7.16 -17.94 -8.65
N ASP A 251 -8.12 -18.13 -7.74
CA ASP A 251 -9.46 -17.53 -7.85
C ASP A 251 -9.53 -16.14 -7.19
N HIS A 252 -8.42 -15.70 -6.58
CA HIS A 252 -8.36 -14.40 -5.93
C HIS A 252 -8.27 -13.26 -6.96
N HIS A 253 -9.30 -12.41 -6.99
CA HIS A 253 -9.31 -11.21 -7.82
C HIS A 253 -8.53 -10.08 -7.18
N MET A 254 -7.44 -9.66 -7.83
CA MET A 254 -6.65 -8.50 -7.41
C MET A 254 -7.41 -7.20 -7.69
N HIS A 255 -7.53 -6.34 -6.68
CA HIS A 255 -8.14 -5.02 -6.85
C HIS A 255 -7.31 -4.13 -7.78
N SER A 256 -8.01 -3.30 -8.57
CA SER A 256 -7.37 -2.25 -9.37
C SER A 256 -6.82 -1.15 -8.47
N GLU A 257 -5.60 -0.70 -8.75
CA GLU A 257 -4.95 0.39 -8.03
C GLU A 257 -4.37 1.40 -9.02
N PHE A 258 -4.38 2.67 -8.61
CA PHE A 258 -3.76 3.72 -9.40
C PHE A 258 -2.25 3.65 -9.27
N TYR A 259 -1.54 3.68 -10.39
CA TYR A 259 -0.08 3.81 -10.40
C TYR A 259 0.40 4.85 -11.41
N ARG A 260 1.61 5.34 -11.18
CA ARG A 260 2.31 6.29 -12.05
C ARG A 260 3.80 5.98 -12.05
N ILE A 261 4.39 6.01 -13.23
CA ILE A 261 5.85 6.04 -13.46
C ILE A 261 6.11 7.28 -14.32
N ASP A 262 6.95 8.17 -13.86
CA ASP A 262 7.38 9.31 -14.66
C ASP A 262 8.55 8.92 -15.59
N GLU A 263 8.86 9.82 -16.53
CA GLU A 263 9.89 9.60 -17.54
C GLU A 263 11.28 9.43 -16.90
N GLU A 264 11.60 10.22 -15.88
CA GLU A 264 12.88 10.13 -15.16
C GLU A 264 13.06 8.74 -14.50
N ALA A 265 12.02 8.23 -13.84
CA ALA A 265 12.06 6.90 -13.24
C ALA A 265 12.19 5.79 -14.29
N ALA A 266 11.45 5.90 -15.39
CA ALA A 266 11.53 4.95 -16.49
C ALA A 266 12.94 4.94 -17.14
N GLU A 267 13.54 6.11 -17.34
CA GLU A 267 14.92 6.22 -17.86
C GLU A 267 15.94 5.55 -16.94
N LYS A 268 15.90 5.80 -15.63
CA LYS A 268 16.80 5.18 -14.64
C LYS A 268 16.70 3.66 -14.68
N ILE A 269 15.48 3.12 -14.65
CA ILE A 269 15.22 1.68 -14.70
C ILE A 269 15.77 1.08 -16.00
N ASN A 270 15.48 1.72 -17.14
CA ASN A 270 15.93 1.23 -18.45
C ASN A 270 17.45 1.33 -18.60
N ASN A 271 18.08 2.37 -18.08
CA ASN A 271 19.53 2.53 -18.13
C ASN A 271 20.24 1.48 -17.28
N ALA A 272 19.77 1.21 -16.06
CA ALA A 272 20.29 0.13 -15.25
C ALA A 272 20.23 -1.22 -16.01
N ARG A 273 19.05 -1.55 -16.59
CA ARG A 273 18.87 -2.77 -17.39
C ARG A 273 19.83 -2.85 -18.58
N LYS A 274 19.99 -1.77 -19.34
CA LYS A 274 20.90 -1.70 -20.51
C LYS A 274 22.36 -1.92 -20.13
N ASN A 275 22.76 -1.47 -18.94
CA ASN A 275 24.11 -1.54 -18.42
C ASN A 275 24.37 -2.81 -17.58
N ASN A 276 23.48 -3.81 -17.62
CA ASN A 276 23.52 -5.03 -16.84
C ASN A 276 23.50 -4.81 -15.31
N GLY A 277 23.01 -3.67 -14.84
CA GLY A 277 22.70 -3.43 -13.44
C GLY A 277 21.40 -4.15 -13.05
N ARG A 278 21.22 -4.39 -11.77
CA ARG A 278 20.00 -5.02 -11.23
C ARG A 278 18.93 -3.99 -11.01
N ILE A 279 17.68 -4.40 -11.20
CA ILE A 279 16.50 -3.63 -10.78
C ILE A 279 16.01 -4.25 -9.47
N ILE A 280 16.02 -3.46 -8.40
CA ILE A 280 15.73 -3.90 -7.04
C ILE A 280 14.46 -3.22 -6.57
N ALA A 281 13.36 -3.96 -6.49
CA ALA A 281 12.08 -3.44 -6.05
C ALA A 281 11.96 -3.43 -4.53
N VAL A 282 11.61 -2.28 -3.95
CA VAL A 282 11.34 -2.15 -2.52
C VAL A 282 9.87 -2.37 -2.24
N GLY A 283 9.55 -3.56 -1.75
CA GLY A 283 8.21 -3.99 -1.40
C GLY A 283 7.35 -4.45 -2.57
N THR A 284 6.23 -5.06 -2.23
CA THR A 284 5.28 -5.64 -3.19
C THR A 284 4.64 -4.59 -4.09
N THR A 285 4.47 -3.35 -3.63
CA THR A 285 3.89 -2.25 -4.41
C THR A 285 4.79 -1.85 -5.58
N SER A 286 6.10 -1.71 -5.35
CA SER A 286 7.07 -1.44 -6.42
C SER A 286 7.16 -2.62 -7.39
N THR A 287 7.16 -3.86 -6.88
CA THR A 287 7.13 -5.07 -7.71
C THR A 287 5.89 -5.10 -8.59
N ARG A 288 4.71 -4.90 -8.01
CA ARG A 288 3.44 -4.87 -8.76
C ARG A 288 3.44 -3.82 -9.86
N THR A 289 3.95 -2.61 -9.56
CA THR A 289 4.04 -1.54 -10.56
C THR A 289 4.95 -1.95 -11.72
N LEU A 290 6.14 -2.49 -11.43
CA LEU A 290 7.09 -2.92 -12.45
C LEU A 290 6.54 -4.04 -13.32
N GLU A 291 5.97 -5.08 -12.72
CA GLU A 291 5.39 -6.22 -13.42
C GLU A 291 4.18 -5.81 -14.30
N SER A 292 3.43 -4.80 -13.87
CA SER A 292 2.28 -4.30 -14.65
C SER A 292 2.66 -3.49 -15.88
N VAL A 293 3.86 -2.91 -15.92
CA VAL A 293 4.31 -2.07 -17.04
C VAL A 293 5.40 -2.72 -17.89
N ALA A 294 6.02 -3.80 -17.40
CA ALA A 294 7.00 -4.53 -18.17
C ALA A 294 6.33 -5.09 -19.44
N LYS A 295 6.81 -4.66 -20.59
CA LYS A 295 6.47 -5.30 -21.87
C LYS A 295 7.50 -6.40 -22.07
N GLU A 296 7.02 -7.58 -22.48
CA GLU A 296 7.85 -8.70 -22.92
C GLU A 296 8.72 -8.34 -24.12
#